data_a2b32777329c052e24a071d0ab9ee0c1
#
_entry.id   a2b32777329c052e24a071d0ab9ee0c1
#
_cell.length_a   1.000
_cell.length_b   1.000
_cell.length_c   1.000
_cell.angle_alpha   90.00
_cell.angle_beta   90.00
_cell.angle_gamma   90.00
#
_symmetry.space_group_name_H-M   'P 1'
#
loop_
_entity.id
_entity.type
_entity.pdbx_description
1 polymer ?
#
loop_
_entity_poly.entity_id
_entity_poly.type
_entity_poly.pdbx_seq_one_letter_code
_entity_poly.pdbx_strand_id
1 'polypeptide(L)'
;MAKPKEQPAFTRSQLVESVREAADLSPGQAAAVVEAVFDSMIEELHHGGKVEIRHFGSFRRRTRGAQRRRNPQTGEAGEVPAKVVVHFTPSQALLRLVNGAGSDLQPVSD
;
A
#
# COMPACT_ATOMS: atom_id res chain seq x y z
N MET A 1 7.31 27.51 16.06
CA MET A 1 6.50 27.21 14.93
C MET A 1 5.69 25.95 15.11
N ALA A 2 4.43 26.04 14.87
CA ALA A 2 3.57 24.89 15.10
C ALA A 2 3.77 23.83 14.02
N LYS A 3 3.70 22.58 14.40
CA LYS A 3 3.67 21.51 13.45
C LYS A 3 2.44 21.59 12.59
N PRO A 4 2.54 21.27 11.32
CA PRO A 4 1.33 21.21 10.52
C PRO A 4 0.44 20.11 11.08
N LYS A 5 -0.83 20.35 11.06
CA LYS A 5 -1.79 19.36 11.47
C LYS A 5 -1.70 18.16 10.56
N GLU A 6 -1.61 17.02 11.16
CA GLU A 6 -1.67 15.80 10.38
C GLU A 6 -3.09 15.59 9.90
N GLN A 7 -3.21 15.20 8.67
CA GLN A 7 -4.50 14.86 8.13
C GLN A 7 -4.94 13.51 8.64
N PRO A 8 -6.23 13.33 8.91
CA PRO A 8 -6.70 12.02 9.26
C PRO A 8 -6.49 11.06 8.11
N ALA A 9 -6.35 9.80 8.43
CA ALA A 9 -6.15 8.79 7.43
C ALA A 9 -7.37 8.69 6.52
N PHE A 10 -7.09 8.45 5.24
CA PHE A 10 -8.13 8.14 4.28
C PHE A 10 -8.43 6.65 4.44
N THR A 11 -9.60 6.35 4.95
CA THR A 11 -9.94 5.00 5.39
C THR A 11 -10.57 4.19 4.26
N ARG A 12 -10.69 2.90 4.50
CA ARG A 12 -11.39 2.01 3.58
C ARG A 12 -12.84 2.47 3.36
N SER A 13 -13.51 2.91 4.41
CA SER A 13 -14.87 3.43 4.28
C SER A 13 -14.94 4.62 3.35
N GLN A 14 -13.97 5.50 3.46
CA GLN A 14 -13.92 6.68 2.58
C GLN A 14 -13.63 6.28 1.15
N LEU A 15 -12.81 5.26 0.95
CA LEU A 15 -12.53 4.73 -0.37
C LEU A 15 -13.79 4.16 -0.99
N VAL A 16 -14.57 3.40 -0.20
CA VAL A 16 -15.84 2.85 -0.67
C VAL A 16 -16.77 3.97 -1.11
N GLU A 17 -16.83 5.04 -0.32
CA GLU A 17 -17.70 6.16 -0.66
C GLU A 17 -17.24 6.85 -1.94
N SER A 18 -15.94 7.01 -2.13
CA SER A 18 -15.40 7.58 -3.36
C SER A 18 -15.73 6.75 -4.58
N VAL A 19 -15.62 5.45 -4.44
CA VAL A 19 -15.93 4.52 -5.54
C VAL A 19 -17.43 4.57 -5.84
N ARG A 20 -18.26 4.63 -4.80
CA ARG A 20 -19.69 4.69 -4.96
C ARG A 20 -20.10 5.90 -5.80
N GLU A 21 -19.52 7.05 -5.49
CA GLU A 21 -19.83 8.27 -6.21
C GLU A 21 -19.28 8.26 -7.63
N ALA A 22 -18.02 7.82 -7.78
CA ALA A 22 -17.38 7.87 -9.08
C ALA A 22 -18.00 6.91 -10.09
N ALA A 23 -18.46 5.76 -9.63
CA ALA A 23 -19.00 4.74 -10.50
C ALA A 23 -20.51 4.65 -10.45
N ASP A 24 -21.16 5.52 -9.70
CA ASP A 24 -22.62 5.56 -9.60
C ASP A 24 -23.18 4.21 -9.14
N LEU A 25 -22.64 3.72 -8.03
CA LEU A 25 -23.03 2.44 -7.50
C LEU A 25 -23.82 2.60 -6.21
N SER A 26 -24.55 1.56 -5.84
CA SER A 26 -25.15 1.53 -4.52
C SER A 26 -24.06 1.31 -3.47
N PRO A 27 -24.34 1.63 -2.20
CA PRO A 27 -23.31 1.41 -1.17
C PRO A 27 -22.84 -0.04 -1.09
N GLY A 28 -23.76 -0.98 -1.23
CA GLY A 28 -23.38 -2.39 -1.20
C GLY A 28 -22.53 -2.82 -2.37
N GLN A 29 -22.85 -2.30 -3.55
CA GLN A 29 -22.06 -2.57 -4.75
C GLN A 29 -20.67 -2.00 -4.63
N ALA A 30 -20.55 -0.78 -4.13
CA ALA A 30 -19.25 -0.14 -3.99
C ALA A 30 -18.37 -0.88 -2.98
N ALA A 31 -18.96 -1.30 -1.87
CA ALA A 31 -18.23 -2.07 -0.88
C ALA A 31 -17.73 -3.39 -1.46
N ALA A 32 -18.56 -4.05 -2.24
CA ALA A 32 -18.18 -5.31 -2.87
C ALA A 32 -17.04 -5.12 -3.86
N VAL A 33 -17.08 -4.04 -4.63
CA VAL A 33 -16.02 -3.74 -5.59
C VAL A 33 -14.69 -3.51 -4.88
N VAL A 34 -14.69 -2.67 -3.85
CA VAL A 34 -13.48 -2.39 -3.12
C VAL A 34 -12.91 -3.64 -2.48
N GLU A 35 -13.79 -4.45 -1.88
CA GLU A 35 -13.38 -5.69 -1.25
C GLU A 35 -12.77 -6.64 -2.28
N ALA A 36 -13.38 -6.76 -3.45
CA ALA A 36 -12.88 -7.64 -4.49
C ALA A 36 -11.49 -7.21 -4.97
N VAL A 37 -11.26 -5.90 -5.08
CA VAL A 37 -9.96 -5.40 -5.50
C VAL A 37 -8.89 -5.79 -4.49
N PHE A 38 -9.14 -5.50 -3.21
CA PHE A 38 -8.14 -5.81 -2.19
C PHE A 38 -7.94 -7.30 -2.01
N ASP A 39 -9.02 -8.08 -2.05
CA ASP A 39 -8.90 -9.53 -1.90
C ASP A 39 -8.10 -10.14 -3.05
N SER A 40 -8.27 -9.63 -4.26
CA SER A 40 -7.51 -10.10 -5.41
C SER A 40 -6.02 -9.83 -5.23
N MET A 41 -5.68 -8.65 -4.73
CA MET A 41 -4.29 -8.30 -4.50
C MET A 41 -3.68 -9.15 -3.39
N ILE A 42 -4.42 -9.34 -2.33
CA ILE A 42 -3.96 -10.15 -1.20
C ILE A 42 -3.72 -11.59 -1.65
N GLU A 43 -4.64 -12.11 -2.45
CA GLU A 43 -4.53 -13.49 -2.95
C GLU A 43 -3.26 -13.66 -3.79
N GLU A 44 -3.00 -12.71 -4.66
CA GLU A 44 -1.81 -12.77 -5.50
C GLU A 44 -0.53 -12.72 -4.67
N LEU A 45 -0.50 -11.82 -3.69
CA LEU A 45 0.66 -11.69 -2.83
C LEU A 45 0.83 -12.91 -1.92
N HIS A 46 -0.28 -13.51 -1.50
CA HIS A 46 -0.22 -14.70 -0.67
C HIS A 46 0.46 -15.85 -1.40
N HIS A 47 0.22 -15.96 -2.70
CA HIS A 47 0.81 -17.01 -3.52
C HIS A 47 2.20 -16.64 -4.06
N GLY A 48 2.76 -15.54 -3.60
CA GLY A 48 4.13 -15.17 -3.95
C GLY A 48 4.26 -14.35 -5.21
N GLY A 49 3.13 -13.92 -5.78
CA GLY A 49 3.16 -13.11 -6.99
C GLY A 49 3.41 -11.65 -6.69
N LYS A 50 3.50 -10.89 -7.75
CA LYS A 50 3.72 -9.46 -7.71
C LYS A 50 2.46 -8.77 -8.23
N VAL A 51 2.04 -7.71 -7.57
CA VAL A 51 0.90 -6.92 -8.04
C VAL A 51 1.44 -5.64 -8.62
N GLU A 52 1.22 -5.42 -9.90
CA GLU A 52 1.72 -4.23 -10.57
C GLU A 52 0.54 -3.44 -11.10
N ILE A 53 0.40 -2.20 -10.64
CA ILE A 53 -0.68 -1.33 -11.06
C ILE A 53 -0.06 -0.16 -11.79
N ARG A 54 -0.37 -0.07 -13.08
CA ARG A 54 0.21 0.93 -13.95
C ARG A 54 -0.08 2.33 -13.42
N HIS A 55 0.91 3.19 -13.45
CA HIS A 55 0.84 4.58 -13.00
C HIS A 55 0.65 4.73 -11.49
N PHE A 56 0.65 3.63 -10.76
CA PHE A 56 0.50 3.67 -9.32
C PHE A 56 1.73 3.10 -8.63
N GLY A 57 2.01 1.84 -8.86
CA GLY A 57 3.18 1.22 -8.25
C GLY A 57 3.06 -0.28 -8.24
N SER A 58 3.99 -0.91 -7.58
CA SER A 58 3.99 -2.36 -7.47
C SER A 58 4.15 -2.80 -6.04
N PHE A 59 3.46 -3.89 -5.73
CA PHE A 59 3.54 -4.55 -4.44
C PHE A 59 4.22 -5.87 -4.65
N ARG A 60 5.21 -6.17 -3.84
CA ARG A 60 5.84 -7.47 -3.92
C ARG A 60 6.11 -7.98 -2.54
N ARG A 61 6.10 -9.28 -2.46
CA ARG A 61 6.36 -9.99 -1.25
C ARG A 61 7.86 -10.17 -1.10
N ARG A 62 8.35 -9.97 0.10
CA ARG A 62 9.74 -10.22 0.41
C ARG A 62 9.82 -11.13 1.61
N THR A 63 10.76 -12.05 1.58
CA THR A 63 10.99 -12.91 2.71
C THR A 63 12.26 -12.45 3.37
N ARG A 64 12.17 -12.08 4.63
CA ARG A 64 13.34 -11.81 5.43
C ARG A 64 13.80 -13.12 6.00
N GLY A 65 15.05 -13.45 5.74
CA GLY A 65 15.60 -14.68 6.28
C GLY A 65 15.76 -14.62 7.78
N ALA A 66 15.92 -15.78 8.37
CA ALA A 66 16.23 -15.86 9.79
C ALA A 66 17.55 -15.17 10.09
N GLN A 67 17.59 -14.43 11.17
CA GLN A 67 18.77 -13.70 11.55
C GLN A 67 19.18 -14.05 12.96
N ARG A 68 20.46 -14.10 13.19
CA ARG A 68 20.98 -14.26 14.52
C ARG A 68 21.13 -12.90 15.14
N ARG A 69 20.54 -12.73 16.27
CA ARG A 69 20.66 -11.48 16.99
C ARG A 69 21.00 -11.77 18.44
N ARG A 70 21.80 -10.88 18.98
CA ARG A 70 22.14 -10.97 20.37
C ARG A 70 21.14 -10.18 21.17
N ASN A 71 20.61 -10.80 22.21
CA ASN A 71 19.70 -10.14 23.11
C ASN A 71 20.47 -9.08 23.90
N PRO A 72 20.13 -7.81 23.79
CA PRO A 72 20.90 -6.77 24.49
C PRO A 72 20.79 -6.86 26.02
N GLN A 73 19.78 -7.52 26.54
CA GLN A 73 19.61 -7.62 27.98
C GLN A 73 20.36 -8.81 28.57
N THR A 74 20.37 -9.94 27.90
CA THR A 74 21.00 -11.14 28.41
C THR A 74 22.31 -11.44 27.75
N GLY A 75 22.59 -10.84 26.63
CA GLY A 75 23.78 -11.13 25.84
C GLY A 75 23.73 -12.45 25.12
N GLU A 76 22.62 -13.14 25.18
CA GLU A 76 22.50 -14.44 24.54
C GLU A 76 22.19 -14.27 23.06
N ALA A 77 22.76 -15.11 22.24
CA ALA A 77 22.46 -15.16 20.83
C ALA A 77 21.11 -15.83 20.63
N GLY A 78 20.30 -15.24 19.79
CA GLY A 78 19.03 -15.83 19.43
C GLY A 78 18.82 -15.71 17.94
N GLU A 79 17.80 -16.38 17.45
CA GLU A 79 17.44 -16.32 16.05
C GLU A 79 16.11 -15.64 15.86
N VAL A 80 16.04 -14.74 14.89
CA VAL A 80 14.80 -14.14 14.46
C VAL A 80 14.28 -15.00 13.33
N PRO A 81 13.08 -15.55 13.44
CA PRO A 81 12.57 -16.42 12.38
C PRO A 81 12.34 -15.63 11.09
N ALA A 82 12.36 -16.34 10.00
CA ALA A 82 12.04 -15.76 8.70
C ALA A 82 10.61 -15.24 8.72
N LYS A 83 10.40 -14.11 8.06
CA LYS A 83 9.04 -13.58 7.93
C LYS A 83 8.83 -12.99 6.56
N VAL A 84 7.58 -12.97 6.18
CA VAL A 84 7.15 -12.40 4.91
C VAL A 84 6.69 -10.98 5.16
N VAL A 85 7.15 -10.07 4.34
CA VAL A 85 6.70 -8.67 4.39
C VAL A 85 6.26 -8.27 3.00
N VAL A 86 5.44 -7.23 2.93
CA VAL A 86 5.01 -6.67 1.67
C VAL A 86 5.73 -5.35 1.46
N HIS A 87 6.32 -5.22 0.30
CA HIS A 87 7.06 -4.02 -0.06
C HIS A 87 6.35 -3.31 -1.20
N PHE A 88 6.11 -2.04 -1.05
CA PHE A 88 5.47 -1.21 -2.07
C PHE A 88 6.50 -0.28 -2.69
N THR A 89 6.54 -0.26 -4.01
CA THR A 89 7.39 0.66 -4.75
C THR A 89 6.50 1.55 -5.60
N PRO A 90 6.47 2.86 -5.34
CA PRO A 90 5.63 3.76 -6.14
C PRO A 90 6.20 3.92 -7.54
N SER A 91 5.29 4.17 -8.48
CA SER A 91 5.72 4.47 -9.85
C SER A 91 6.22 5.91 -9.93
N GLN A 92 6.95 6.20 -11.00
CA GLN A 92 7.38 7.57 -11.24
C GLN A 92 6.18 8.50 -11.43
N ALA A 93 5.15 8.01 -12.09
CA ALA A 93 3.94 8.79 -12.29
C ALA A 93 3.30 9.16 -10.97
N LEU A 94 3.21 8.20 -10.07
CA LEU A 94 2.64 8.46 -8.75
C LEU A 94 3.48 9.48 -7.99
N LEU A 95 4.79 9.32 -8.02
CA LEU A 95 5.68 10.26 -7.33
C LEU A 95 5.53 11.68 -7.85
N ARG A 96 5.41 11.84 -9.15
CA ARG A 96 5.20 13.15 -9.74
C ARG A 96 3.88 13.77 -9.30
N LEU A 97 2.84 12.96 -9.28
CA LEU A 97 1.53 13.47 -8.86
C LEU A 97 1.51 13.87 -7.39
N VAL A 98 2.14 13.08 -6.56
CA VAL A 98 2.16 13.36 -5.11
C VAL A 98 3.06 14.54 -4.80
N ASN A 99 4.18 14.65 -5.47
CA ASN A 99 5.09 15.77 -5.24
C ASN A 99 4.56 17.06 -5.83
N GLY A 100 3.61 16.93 -6.70
CA GLY A 100 2.82 18.04 -7.18
C GLY A 100 3.66 19.16 -7.70
N ALA A 101 4.11 19.08 -8.85
CA ALA A 101 4.78 20.18 -9.42
C ALA A 101 3.79 21.31 -9.53
N GLY A 102 3.63 21.98 -8.44
CA GLY A 102 2.69 23.06 -8.38
C GLY A 102 1.29 22.54 -8.60
N SER A 103 0.52 23.25 -9.33
CA SER A 103 -0.84 22.88 -9.57
C SER A 103 -0.98 21.87 -10.69
N ASP A 104 0.11 21.30 -11.08
CA ASP A 104 0.09 20.50 -12.26
C ASP A 104 -0.29 19.10 -11.94
N LEU A 105 -1.56 18.87 -11.82
CA LEU A 105 -2.09 17.56 -11.57
C LEU A 105 -2.42 16.85 -12.86
N GLN A 106 -1.71 17.19 -13.91
CA GLN A 106 -2.00 16.55 -15.19
C GLN A 106 -1.59 15.11 -15.16
N PRO A 107 -2.35 14.23 -15.78
CA PRO A 107 -1.96 12.85 -15.87
C PRO A 107 -0.66 12.73 -16.63
N VAL A 108 0.24 11.97 -16.08
CA VAL A 108 1.52 11.78 -16.68
C VAL A 108 1.49 10.46 -17.41
N SER A 109 1.83 10.47 -18.69
CA SER A 109 1.94 9.24 -19.41
C SER A 109 3.32 8.66 -19.19
N ASP A 110 3.40 7.45 -18.84
CA ASP A 110 4.66 6.75 -18.65
C ASP A 110 5.17 6.16 -19.93
#